data_51bc8bcc6b027ef73af0d83797caa289
#
_entry.id   51bc8bcc6b027ef73af0d83797caa289
#
_cell.length_a   1.000
_cell.length_b   1.000
_cell.length_c   1.000
_cell.angle_alpha   90.00
_cell.angle_beta   90.00
_cell.angle_gamma   90.00
#
_symmetry.space_group_name_H-M   'P 1'
#
loop_
_entity.id
_entity.type
_entity.pdbx_description
1 polymer ?
#
loop_
_entity_poly.entity_id
_entity_poly.type
_entity_poly.pdbx_seq_one_letter_code
_entity_poly.pdbx_strand_id
1 'polypeptide(L)'
;MARTLHPKTLGVCTAVGLALALTLGSAMPASADIIIDGPVNLGTAETYGVLGASAVTNTGPTVVNGDVGVSPDTSVTGFGGLPNGTINGTLHQTDAAAAQAQTDTTTAFNVAASLTPTATGLTELSGLSLTPGVYSGGALSLSNNNTLTLAGSAQSVWVFQAASTLTIGSATSIIVTGGASACNVFWQVGSSATIGTGAAFQGTILAQESVTATTGATVVGRLLARVAAVTLDTNTITAPTGCPPPGTPSETAVPVITSSTPPAATAGTPYSYTITATGNPAPTYTVTAGTLPAGLTLGGTTGTIAGTPTTPGSSTFTITASNGQTPDASATYTVTTRPAASTPGGGGGGTGPQRALAATGADAGQTGVLAGLILFIGIACVGAAARRRAKRAD
;
A
#
# COMPACT_ATOMS: atom_id res chain seq x y z
N MET A 1 -51.60 56.00 -17.83
CA MET A 1 -50.87 56.26 -19.09
C MET A 1 -49.36 56.34 -18.73
N ALA A 2 -48.62 55.24 -18.91
CA ALA A 2 -47.18 55.27 -18.91
C ALA A 2 -46.69 53.99 -19.63
N ARG A 3 -46.03 54.14 -20.75
CA ARG A 3 -45.48 53.11 -21.60
C ARG A 3 -44.11 52.70 -20.99
N THR A 4 -43.93 51.41 -20.65
CA THR A 4 -42.69 50.84 -20.32
C THR A 4 -41.95 50.37 -21.58
N LEU A 5 -40.73 50.84 -21.74
CA LEU A 5 -39.77 50.40 -22.76
C LEU A 5 -38.96 49.23 -22.26
N HIS A 6 -38.90 48.15 -23.04
CA HIS A 6 -38.03 47.03 -22.83
C HIS A 6 -36.63 47.29 -23.39
N PRO A 7 -35.55 46.99 -22.69
CA PRO A 7 -34.23 46.92 -23.31
C PRO A 7 -33.97 45.50 -23.82
N LYS A 8 -33.40 45.44 -25.02
CA LYS A 8 -32.95 44.23 -25.72
C LYS A 8 -31.74 43.65 -25.02
N THR A 9 -31.83 42.37 -24.65
CA THR A 9 -30.70 41.57 -24.13
C THR A 9 -29.77 41.17 -25.28
N LEU A 10 -28.52 41.61 -25.16
CA LEU A 10 -27.40 41.19 -26.00
C LEU A 10 -26.88 39.85 -25.52
N GLY A 11 -26.93 38.81 -26.35
CA GLY A 11 -26.42 37.49 -26.03
C GLY A 11 -24.89 37.47 -26.03
N VAL A 12 -24.31 37.14 -24.89
CA VAL A 12 -22.89 36.84 -24.76
C VAL A 12 -22.70 35.32 -24.93
N CYS A 13 -22.07 34.93 -26.03
CA CYS A 13 -21.58 33.58 -26.23
C CYS A 13 -20.38 33.31 -25.30
N THR A 14 -20.58 32.60 -24.20
CA THR A 14 -19.49 32.08 -23.39
C THR A 14 -18.95 30.79 -24.01
N ALA A 15 -17.73 30.84 -24.53
CA ALA A 15 -16.98 29.68 -24.93
C ALA A 15 -16.58 28.89 -23.66
N VAL A 16 -17.16 27.70 -23.49
CA VAL A 16 -16.76 26.75 -22.44
C VAL A 16 -15.46 26.07 -22.89
N GLY A 17 -14.34 26.55 -22.38
CA GLY A 17 -13.07 25.87 -22.50
C GLY A 17 -13.05 24.64 -21.61
N LEU A 18 -13.07 23.45 -22.22
CA LEU A 18 -12.89 22.18 -21.55
C LEU A 18 -11.42 22.02 -21.13
N ALA A 19 -11.10 22.39 -19.88
CA ALA A 19 -9.79 22.13 -19.30
C ALA A 19 -9.72 20.65 -18.94
N LEU A 20 -9.02 19.86 -19.75
CA LEU A 20 -8.67 18.47 -19.46
C LEU A 20 -7.61 18.47 -18.34
N ALA A 21 -8.03 18.33 -17.10
CA ALA A 21 -7.13 18.13 -15.97
C ALA A 21 -6.50 16.74 -16.08
N LEU A 22 -5.26 16.68 -16.57
CA LEU A 22 -4.43 15.48 -16.53
C LEU A 22 -4.01 15.26 -15.07
N THR A 23 -4.73 14.43 -14.34
CA THR A 23 -4.28 13.96 -13.01
C THR A 23 -3.08 13.05 -13.22
N LEU A 24 -1.87 13.59 -13.02
CA LEU A 24 -0.69 12.78 -12.77
C LEU A 24 -0.95 12.03 -11.46
N GLY A 25 -1.35 10.77 -11.57
CA GLY A 25 -1.29 9.85 -10.46
C GLY A 25 0.16 9.72 -10.04
N SER A 26 0.54 10.34 -8.93
CA SER A 26 1.82 10.04 -8.27
C SER A 26 1.77 8.57 -7.88
N ALA A 27 2.51 7.72 -8.61
CA ALA A 27 2.81 6.38 -8.17
C ALA A 27 3.50 6.53 -6.81
N MET A 28 2.83 6.12 -5.73
CA MET A 28 3.49 6.00 -4.43
C MET A 28 4.62 5.00 -4.59
N PRO A 29 5.83 5.30 -4.08
CA PRO A 29 6.89 4.32 -4.07
C PRO A 29 6.38 3.09 -3.33
N ALA A 30 6.53 1.91 -3.91
CA ALA A 30 6.33 0.66 -3.20
C ALA A 30 7.28 0.69 -1.99
N SER A 31 6.71 0.80 -0.79
CA SER A 31 7.49 0.69 0.43
C SER A 31 8.16 -0.68 0.42
N ALA A 32 9.48 -0.72 0.53
CA ALA A 32 10.17 -1.98 0.76
C ALA A 32 9.58 -2.61 2.02
N ASP A 33 9.09 -3.85 1.92
CA ASP A 33 8.61 -4.59 3.09
C ASP A 33 9.80 -4.76 4.05
N ILE A 34 9.71 -4.12 5.21
CA ILE A 34 10.69 -4.34 6.26
C ILE A 34 10.44 -5.74 6.81
N ILE A 35 11.36 -6.64 6.56
CA ILE A 35 11.31 -7.99 7.09
C ILE A 35 11.69 -7.91 8.57
N ILE A 36 10.75 -8.26 9.42
CA ILE A 36 10.97 -8.42 10.84
C ILE A 36 11.71 -9.74 11.05
N ASP A 37 12.72 -9.78 11.89
CA ASP A 37 13.45 -11.01 12.26
C ASP A 37 12.48 -12.02 12.89
N GLY A 38 11.89 -12.85 12.06
CA GLY A 38 10.95 -13.90 12.41
C GLY A 38 9.48 -13.47 12.47
N PRO A 39 8.58 -14.32 11.95
CA PRO A 39 7.15 -14.06 12.01
C PRO A 39 6.61 -14.22 13.43
N VAL A 40 5.73 -13.32 13.85
CA VAL A 40 4.90 -13.53 15.05
C VAL A 40 3.84 -14.58 14.69
N ASN A 41 4.11 -15.84 15.04
CA ASN A 41 3.19 -16.95 14.77
C ASN A 41 2.28 -17.15 15.98
N LEU A 42 0.98 -17.15 15.75
CA LEU A 42 -0.02 -17.36 16.80
C LEU A 42 -0.32 -18.83 17.09
N GLY A 43 0.17 -19.76 16.24
CA GLY A 43 -0.10 -21.18 16.41
C GLY A 43 -1.60 -21.48 16.52
N THR A 44 -1.98 -22.27 17.53
CA THR A 44 -3.40 -22.61 17.77
C THR A 44 -4.25 -21.43 18.28
N ALA A 45 -3.63 -20.34 18.73
CA ALA A 45 -4.36 -19.12 19.11
C ALA A 45 -4.91 -18.33 17.88
N GLU A 46 -4.58 -18.76 16.66
CA GLU A 46 -5.01 -18.07 15.43
C GLU A 46 -6.54 -18.08 15.25
N THR A 47 -7.25 -19.11 15.72
CA THR A 47 -8.71 -19.23 15.59
C THR A 47 -9.47 -18.42 16.65
N TYR A 48 -8.81 -18.01 17.73
CA TYR A 48 -9.44 -17.32 18.84
C TYR A 48 -9.67 -15.82 18.50
N GLY A 49 -10.90 -15.37 18.71
CA GLY A 49 -11.19 -13.93 18.80
C GLY A 49 -10.86 -13.37 20.18
N VAL A 50 -11.05 -14.19 21.21
CA VAL A 50 -10.85 -13.83 22.63
C VAL A 50 -10.24 -14.98 23.41
N LEU A 51 -9.14 -14.74 24.13
CA LEU A 51 -8.52 -15.71 25.01
C LEU A 51 -8.06 -15.03 26.30
N GLY A 52 -8.61 -15.43 27.40
CA GLY A 52 -8.23 -15.00 28.75
C GLY A 52 -7.50 -16.08 29.52
N ALA A 53 -6.71 -15.69 30.53
CA ALA A 53 -6.13 -16.65 31.44
C ALA A 53 -7.00 -16.85 32.68
N SER A 54 -7.41 -15.76 33.34
CA SER A 54 -8.20 -15.84 34.55
C SER A 54 -9.71 -15.84 34.30
N ALA A 55 -10.17 -15.06 33.32
CA ALA A 55 -11.59 -14.99 32.95
C ALA A 55 -11.79 -14.40 31.56
N VAL A 56 -12.95 -14.67 30.99
CA VAL A 56 -13.57 -13.86 29.92
C VAL A 56 -14.93 -13.40 30.42
N THR A 57 -15.11 -12.09 30.55
CA THR A 57 -16.36 -11.50 31.02
C THR A 57 -16.97 -10.61 29.93
N ASN A 58 -18.27 -10.72 29.76
CA ASN A 58 -19.00 -9.92 28.77
C ASN A 58 -20.21 -9.27 29.38
N THR A 59 -20.51 -8.05 28.97
CA THR A 59 -21.75 -7.34 29.22
C THR A 59 -22.39 -6.97 27.89
N GLY A 60 -23.71 -7.12 27.80
CA GLY A 60 -24.47 -6.78 26.60
C GLY A 60 -24.26 -7.69 25.38
N PRO A 61 -24.82 -7.32 24.20
CA PRO A 61 -24.88 -8.18 23.04
C PRO A 61 -23.57 -8.18 22.21
N THR A 62 -22.45 -8.54 22.81
CA THR A 62 -21.18 -8.75 22.11
C THR A 62 -21.28 -9.88 21.11
N VAL A 63 -20.69 -9.73 19.93
CA VAL A 63 -20.55 -10.77 18.92
C VAL A 63 -19.07 -11.08 18.73
N VAL A 64 -18.69 -12.34 18.97
CA VAL A 64 -17.33 -12.84 18.69
C VAL A 64 -17.40 -13.80 17.50
N ASN A 65 -16.84 -13.39 16.38
CA ASN A 65 -16.62 -14.22 15.19
C ASN A 65 -15.23 -14.85 15.31
N GLY A 66 -15.16 -16.01 15.93
CA GLY A 66 -13.95 -16.76 16.30
C GLY A 66 -14.15 -17.52 17.60
N ASP A 67 -13.17 -18.29 17.99
CA ASP A 67 -13.23 -19.05 19.24
C ASP A 67 -13.09 -18.13 20.46
N VAL A 68 -13.67 -18.54 21.57
CA VAL A 68 -13.49 -17.90 22.88
C VAL A 68 -12.89 -18.93 23.81
N GLY A 69 -11.83 -18.56 24.52
CA GLY A 69 -11.16 -19.47 25.44
C GLY A 69 -10.77 -18.86 26.76
N VAL A 70 -10.65 -19.72 27.77
CA VAL A 70 -10.05 -19.43 29.06
C VAL A 70 -9.21 -20.61 29.54
N SER A 71 -7.99 -20.32 29.96
CA SER A 71 -7.07 -21.28 30.59
C SER A 71 -5.94 -20.53 31.30
N PRO A 72 -5.51 -20.91 32.53
CA PRO A 72 -5.89 -22.12 33.27
C PRO A 72 -7.21 -22.02 34.04
N ASP A 73 -7.78 -20.83 34.25
CA ASP A 73 -9.03 -20.66 34.97
C ASP A 73 -10.26 -21.02 34.11
N THR A 74 -11.45 -21.02 34.72
CA THR A 74 -12.65 -21.60 34.12
C THR A 74 -13.77 -20.57 33.84
N SER A 75 -13.56 -19.30 34.20
CA SER A 75 -14.63 -18.32 34.21
C SER A 75 -14.89 -17.70 32.82
N VAL A 76 -15.99 -18.08 32.19
CA VAL A 76 -16.55 -17.39 31.01
C VAL A 76 -17.98 -16.99 31.34
N THR A 77 -18.29 -15.69 31.33
CA THR A 77 -19.60 -15.16 31.71
C THR A 77 -20.12 -14.15 30.67
N GLY A 78 -21.44 -13.97 30.64
CA GLY A 78 -22.09 -12.97 29.78
C GLY A 78 -22.28 -13.43 28.32
N PHE A 79 -22.13 -14.72 28.04
CA PHE A 79 -22.45 -15.34 26.74
C PHE A 79 -23.61 -16.32 26.91
N GLY A 80 -24.51 -16.37 25.94
CA GLY A 80 -25.70 -17.23 25.99
C GLY A 80 -26.78 -16.76 25.02
N GLY A 81 -26.41 -15.88 24.08
CA GLY A 81 -27.31 -15.25 23.13
C GLY A 81 -28.05 -14.05 23.72
N LEU A 82 -28.74 -13.31 22.86
CA LEU A 82 -29.40 -12.04 23.22
C LEU A 82 -30.28 -12.16 24.46
N PRO A 83 -30.20 -11.19 25.40
CA PRO A 83 -29.50 -9.91 25.31
C PRO A 83 -28.02 -9.98 25.67
N ASN A 84 -27.46 -11.15 25.93
CA ASN A 84 -26.06 -11.39 26.22
C ASN A 84 -25.23 -11.58 24.92
N GLY A 85 -23.94 -11.87 25.07
CA GLY A 85 -23.04 -12.09 23.95
C GLY A 85 -23.30 -13.40 23.19
N THR A 86 -22.87 -13.42 21.93
CA THR A 86 -22.92 -14.57 21.02
C THR A 86 -21.50 -14.93 20.57
N ILE A 87 -21.19 -16.22 20.57
CA ILE A 87 -19.93 -16.78 20.06
C ILE A 87 -20.25 -17.51 18.75
N ASN A 88 -19.69 -17.03 17.65
CA ASN A 88 -19.73 -17.65 16.32
C ASN A 88 -18.44 -18.46 16.09
N GLY A 89 -18.15 -19.36 16.98
CA GLY A 89 -16.97 -20.22 17.05
C GLY A 89 -17.17 -21.24 18.17
N THR A 90 -16.08 -21.82 18.65
CA THR A 90 -16.09 -22.78 19.75
C THR A 90 -15.75 -22.09 21.07
N LEU A 91 -16.44 -22.47 22.12
CA LEU A 91 -16.09 -22.08 23.49
C LEU A 91 -15.17 -23.16 24.11
N HIS A 92 -13.97 -22.75 24.50
CA HIS A 92 -12.96 -23.58 25.14
C HIS A 92 -12.75 -23.15 26.59
N GLN A 93 -13.21 -23.97 27.53
CA GLN A 93 -13.07 -23.70 28.96
C GLN A 93 -12.15 -24.74 29.61
N THR A 94 -10.91 -24.34 29.89
CA THR A 94 -9.90 -25.18 30.59
C THR A 94 -9.65 -26.51 29.89
N ASP A 95 -9.90 -26.59 28.59
CA ASP A 95 -9.61 -27.77 27.78
C ASP A 95 -8.18 -27.69 27.21
N ALA A 96 -7.75 -28.79 26.59
CA ALA A 96 -6.41 -28.88 26.01
C ALA A 96 -6.18 -27.86 24.90
N ALA A 97 -7.24 -27.46 24.16
CA ALA A 97 -7.15 -26.49 23.08
C ALA A 97 -6.88 -25.07 23.64
N ALA A 98 -7.60 -24.67 24.69
CA ALA A 98 -7.35 -23.39 25.36
C ALA A 98 -5.95 -23.35 26.02
N ALA A 99 -5.52 -24.46 26.63
CA ALA A 99 -4.19 -24.55 27.26
C ALA A 99 -3.07 -24.43 26.22
N GLN A 100 -3.21 -25.08 25.06
CA GLN A 100 -2.25 -24.95 23.96
C GLN A 100 -2.24 -23.54 23.40
N ALA A 101 -3.42 -22.92 23.18
CA ALA A 101 -3.53 -21.55 22.67
C ALA A 101 -2.86 -20.54 23.62
N GLN A 102 -2.94 -20.72 24.94
CA GLN A 102 -2.21 -19.89 25.92
C GLN A 102 -0.69 -20.07 25.81
N THR A 103 -0.23 -21.31 25.58
CA THR A 103 1.19 -21.58 25.34
C THR A 103 1.69 -20.88 24.07
N ASP A 104 0.91 -20.98 22.99
CA ASP A 104 1.24 -20.36 21.70
C ASP A 104 1.17 -18.82 21.79
N THR A 105 0.18 -18.27 22.50
CA THR A 105 0.09 -16.84 22.82
C THR A 105 1.32 -16.34 23.57
N THR A 106 1.82 -17.14 24.52
CA THR A 106 3.04 -16.81 25.27
C THR A 106 4.27 -16.81 24.36
N THR A 107 4.36 -17.76 23.47
CA THR A 107 5.44 -17.83 22.48
C THR A 107 5.38 -16.62 21.53
N ALA A 108 4.21 -16.28 20.99
CA ALA A 108 4.00 -15.13 20.13
C ALA A 108 4.34 -13.80 20.83
N PHE A 109 3.93 -13.65 22.09
CA PHE A 109 4.28 -12.49 22.92
C PHE A 109 5.80 -12.35 23.06
N ASN A 110 6.51 -13.42 23.39
CA ASN A 110 7.95 -13.38 23.60
C ASN A 110 8.69 -13.08 22.29
N VAL A 111 8.25 -13.64 21.17
CA VAL A 111 8.77 -13.31 19.83
C VAL A 111 8.56 -11.84 19.55
N ALA A 112 7.33 -11.32 19.68
CA ALA A 112 7.03 -9.91 19.43
C ALA A 112 7.85 -8.97 20.32
N ALA A 113 8.10 -9.33 21.58
CA ALA A 113 8.90 -8.54 22.51
C ALA A 113 10.41 -8.57 22.19
N SER A 114 10.91 -9.62 21.56
CA SER A 114 12.34 -9.80 21.24
C SER A 114 12.77 -9.10 19.96
N LEU A 115 11.83 -8.65 19.13
CA LEU A 115 12.13 -8.01 17.86
C LEU A 115 12.82 -6.66 18.07
N THR A 116 13.83 -6.38 17.22
CA THR A 116 14.56 -5.10 17.27
C THR A 116 13.70 -3.96 16.74
N PRO A 117 13.46 -2.90 17.54
CA PRO A 117 12.65 -1.77 17.08
C PRO A 117 13.33 -1.00 15.93
N THR A 118 12.55 -0.69 14.90
CA THR A 118 12.93 0.25 13.84
C THR A 118 12.76 1.70 14.28
N ALA A 119 11.85 1.94 15.23
CA ALA A 119 11.65 3.24 15.88
C ALA A 119 11.34 3.06 17.36
N THR A 120 11.92 3.92 18.20
CA THR A 120 11.81 3.85 19.67
C THR A 120 11.26 5.16 20.24
N GLY A 121 10.77 5.11 21.48
CA GLY A 121 10.32 6.28 22.20
C GLY A 121 8.94 6.79 21.77
N LEU A 122 8.14 5.97 21.08
CA LEU A 122 6.76 6.32 20.78
C LEU A 122 5.94 6.38 22.05
N THR A 123 5.03 7.37 22.14
CA THR A 123 4.06 7.49 23.22
C THR A 123 2.66 7.74 22.67
N GLU A 124 2.53 8.56 21.63
CA GLU A 124 1.27 8.94 21.01
C GLU A 124 1.26 8.56 19.53
N LEU A 125 0.19 7.90 19.11
CA LEU A 125 0.03 7.37 17.76
C LEU A 125 -0.92 8.21 16.89
N SER A 126 -1.55 9.23 17.47
CA SER A 126 -2.57 10.06 16.80
C SER A 126 -2.04 10.77 15.57
N GLY A 127 -2.73 10.59 14.44
CA GLY A 127 -2.40 11.22 13.17
C GLY A 127 -1.18 10.65 12.48
N LEU A 128 -0.55 9.60 13.02
CA LEU A 128 0.61 8.98 12.40
C LEU A 128 0.18 8.14 11.18
N SER A 129 1.04 8.12 10.17
CA SER A 129 1.02 7.17 9.07
C SER A 129 2.33 6.39 9.11
N LEU A 130 2.26 5.10 9.45
CA LEU A 130 3.42 4.28 9.72
C LEU A 130 3.62 3.24 8.62
N THR A 131 4.86 3.13 8.16
CA THR A 131 5.31 2.05 7.26
C THR A 131 5.47 0.74 8.06
N PRO A 132 5.59 -0.43 7.40
CA PRO A 132 5.89 -1.69 8.08
C PRO A 132 7.13 -1.57 8.98
N GLY A 133 7.11 -2.20 10.15
CA GLY A 133 8.23 -2.14 11.08
C GLY A 133 7.88 -2.49 12.52
N VAL A 134 8.87 -2.38 13.40
CA VAL A 134 8.75 -2.57 14.85
C VAL A 134 8.84 -1.20 15.54
N TYR A 135 7.83 -0.87 16.31
CA TYR A 135 7.67 0.42 16.98
C TYR A 135 7.60 0.23 18.49
N SER A 136 8.50 0.86 19.26
CA SER A 136 8.53 0.66 20.69
C SER A 136 8.35 1.94 21.49
N GLY A 137 7.71 1.81 22.67
CA GLY A 137 7.52 2.86 23.63
C GLY A 137 7.28 2.36 25.05
N GLY A 138 7.25 3.27 26.02
CA GLY A 138 6.93 2.94 27.40
C GLY A 138 5.45 2.56 27.57
N ALA A 139 4.56 3.54 27.45
CA ALA A 139 3.13 3.37 27.22
C ALA A 139 2.81 3.88 25.82
N LEU A 140 1.91 3.19 25.11
CA LEU A 140 1.42 3.63 23.81
C LEU A 140 -0.03 4.10 23.94
N SER A 141 -0.35 5.23 23.30
CA SER A 141 -1.70 5.77 23.27
C SER A 141 -2.13 6.22 21.88
N LEU A 142 -3.42 6.08 21.60
CA LEU A 142 -4.10 6.72 20.48
C LEU A 142 -5.23 7.55 21.08
N SER A 143 -5.11 8.87 21.09
CA SER A 143 -6.04 9.79 21.74
C SER A 143 -7.43 9.75 21.09
N ASN A 144 -8.48 10.09 21.87
CA ASN A 144 -9.88 10.06 21.43
C ASN A 144 -10.10 10.77 20.10
N ASN A 145 -10.99 10.22 19.25
CA ASN A 145 -11.38 10.76 17.95
C ASN A 145 -10.22 10.90 16.95
N ASN A 146 -9.13 10.18 17.15
CA ASN A 146 -7.95 10.22 16.28
C ASN A 146 -7.81 8.94 15.46
N THR A 147 -6.91 9.02 14.48
CA THR A 147 -6.66 7.95 13.53
C THR A 147 -5.17 7.60 13.49
N LEU A 148 -4.88 6.29 13.38
CA LEU A 148 -3.58 5.76 13.03
C LEU A 148 -3.70 5.08 11.66
N THR A 149 -2.81 5.40 10.73
CA THR A 149 -2.79 4.77 9.40
C THR A 149 -1.58 3.83 9.26
N LEU A 150 -1.83 2.60 8.83
CA LEU A 150 -0.83 1.57 8.54
C LEU A 150 -0.88 1.29 7.03
N ALA A 151 0.10 1.80 6.29
CA ALA A 151 0.15 1.69 4.84
C ALA A 151 1.22 0.70 4.39
N GLY A 152 0.82 -0.35 3.66
CA GLY A 152 1.74 -1.38 3.18
C GLY A 152 1.08 -2.40 2.25
N SER A 153 1.80 -3.47 1.92
CA SER A 153 1.34 -4.60 1.10
C SER A 153 0.67 -5.69 1.95
N ALA A 154 0.19 -6.75 1.31
CA ALA A 154 -0.42 -7.90 1.98
C ALA A 154 0.56 -8.65 2.92
N GLN A 155 1.86 -8.58 2.67
CA GLN A 155 2.92 -9.19 3.46
C GLN A 155 3.50 -8.26 4.54
N SER A 156 3.13 -6.99 4.52
CA SER A 156 3.63 -5.98 5.46
C SER A 156 3.24 -6.32 6.89
N VAL A 157 4.18 -6.15 7.82
CA VAL A 157 4.00 -6.48 9.24
C VAL A 157 4.29 -5.24 10.09
N TRP A 158 3.45 -5.01 11.07
CA TRP A 158 3.65 -4.00 12.13
C TRP A 158 3.65 -4.69 13.49
N VAL A 159 4.66 -4.37 14.29
CA VAL A 159 4.70 -4.80 15.69
C VAL A 159 4.88 -3.57 16.57
N PHE A 160 3.93 -3.37 17.46
CA PHE A 160 3.97 -2.33 18.46
C PHE A 160 4.35 -2.94 19.81
N GLN A 161 5.45 -2.49 20.38
CA GLN A 161 5.95 -2.93 21.69
C GLN A 161 5.67 -1.85 22.72
N ALA A 162 4.63 -2.02 23.53
CA ALA A 162 4.37 -1.19 24.67
C ALA A 162 4.99 -1.84 25.92
N ALA A 163 6.03 -1.24 26.50
CA ALA A 163 6.68 -1.79 27.69
C ALA A 163 5.74 -1.85 28.90
N SER A 164 4.70 -1.01 28.93
CA SER A 164 3.67 -1.01 29.98
C SER A 164 2.27 -1.16 29.38
N THR A 165 1.54 -0.09 29.17
CA THR A 165 0.12 -0.11 28.77
C THR A 165 -0.09 0.30 27.33
N LEU A 166 -1.20 -0.20 26.74
CA LEU A 166 -1.77 0.30 25.52
C LEU A 166 -3.14 0.91 25.79
N THR A 167 -3.33 2.18 25.41
CA THR A 167 -4.62 2.87 25.53
C THR A 167 -5.10 3.37 24.17
N ILE A 168 -6.11 2.73 23.65
CA ILE A 168 -6.81 3.17 22.44
C ILE A 168 -8.02 3.97 22.88
N GLY A 169 -8.06 5.25 22.56
CA GLY A 169 -9.11 6.19 22.96
C GLY A 169 -10.47 5.90 22.33
N SER A 170 -11.50 6.56 22.83
CA SER A 170 -12.86 6.41 22.29
C SER A 170 -13.00 7.02 20.90
N ALA A 171 -13.84 6.41 20.05
CA ALA A 171 -14.13 6.85 18.69
C ALA A 171 -12.85 7.01 17.81
N THR A 172 -11.83 6.22 18.10
CA THR A 172 -10.60 6.16 17.30
C THR A 172 -10.73 5.19 16.14
N SER A 173 -9.84 5.32 15.16
CA SER A 173 -9.80 4.42 14.02
C SER A 173 -8.37 4.03 13.66
N ILE A 174 -8.09 2.73 13.60
CA ILE A 174 -6.86 2.22 13.01
C ILE A 174 -7.19 1.79 11.59
N ILE A 175 -6.55 2.43 10.60
CA ILE A 175 -6.82 2.22 9.18
C ILE A 175 -5.65 1.47 8.56
N VAL A 176 -5.92 0.31 7.96
CA VAL A 176 -4.95 -0.49 7.22
C VAL A 176 -5.19 -0.30 5.73
N THR A 177 -4.15 0.09 4.97
CA THR A 177 -4.26 0.48 3.55
C THR A 177 -3.19 -0.16 2.69
N GLY A 178 -3.32 -0.02 1.34
CA GLY A 178 -2.32 -0.51 0.39
C GLY A 178 -2.34 -2.02 0.17
N GLY A 179 -3.41 -2.70 0.61
CA GLY A 179 -3.53 -4.15 0.54
C GLY A 179 -3.03 -4.88 1.80
N ALA A 180 -2.54 -4.15 2.80
CA ALA A 180 -2.12 -4.72 4.08
C ALA A 180 -3.29 -5.36 4.84
N SER A 181 -2.97 -6.26 5.76
CA SER A 181 -3.97 -7.04 6.51
C SER A 181 -3.83 -6.84 8.01
N ALA A 182 -4.95 -6.78 8.72
CA ALA A 182 -5.00 -6.83 10.18
C ALA A 182 -4.36 -8.11 10.76
N CYS A 183 -4.23 -9.16 9.97
CA CYS A 183 -3.52 -10.39 10.33
C CYS A 183 -2.08 -10.14 10.80
N ASN A 184 -1.42 -9.17 10.17
CA ASN A 184 0.01 -8.89 10.36
C ASN A 184 0.25 -7.62 11.20
N VAL A 185 -0.73 -7.22 12.01
CA VAL A 185 -0.61 -6.12 12.99
C VAL A 185 -0.64 -6.71 14.38
N PHE A 186 0.45 -6.56 15.12
CA PHE A 186 0.63 -7.12 16.46
C PHE A 186 0.91 -6.03 17.49
N TRP A 187 0.23 -6.13 18.63
CA TRP A 187 0.36 -5.22 19.75
C TRP A 187 0.84 -6.00 20.97
N GLN A 188 2.17 -6.05 21.17
CA GLN A 188 2.76 -6.63 22.37
C GLN A 188 2.67 -5.60 23.50
N VAL A 189 2.03 -5.95 24.60
CA VAL A 189 1.71 -5.04 25.72
C VAL A 189 2.23 -5.65 27.03
N GLY A 190 3.21 -5.00 27.64
CA GLY A 190 3.89 -5.47 28.84
C GLY A 190 3.03 -5.44 30.11
N SER A 191 1.84 -4.83 30.09
CA SER A 191 0.83 -4.88 31.15
C SER A 191 -0.56 -5.04 30.52
N SER A 192 -1.44 -4.07 30.65
CA SER A 192 -2.84 -4.16 30.22
C SER A 192 -3.13 -3.27 29.00
N ALA A 193 -4.09 -3.70 28.20
CA ALA A 193 -4.61 -2.96 27.06
C ALA A 193 -6.06 -2.52 27.29
N THR A 194 -6.39 -1.30 26.87
CA THR A 194 -7.76 -0.78 26.86
C THR A 194 -8.13 -0.26 25.49
N ILE A 195 -9.25 -0.73 24.95
CA ILE A 195 -9.86 -0.23 23.71
C ILE A 195 -11.09 0.59 24.10
N GLY A 196 -11.10 1.87 23.74
CA GLY A 196 -12.13 2.85 24.12
C GLY A 196 -13.46 2.64 23.40
N THR A 197 -14.48 3.28 23.93
CA THR A 197 -15.86 3.20 23.44
C THR A 197 -15.96 3.58 21.98
N GLY A 198 -16.60 2.72 21.17
CA GLY A 198 -16.80 2.94 19.74
C GLY A 198 -15.51 2.98 18.90
N ALA A 199 -14.39 2.52 19.42
CA ALA A 199 -13.13 2.46 18.68
C ALA A 199 -13.18 1.36 17.60
N ALA A 200 -12.59 1.65 16.44
CA ALA A 200 -12.36 0.69 15.36
C ALA A 200 -10.90 0.23 15.39
N PHE A 201 -10.66 -0.94 15.96
CA PHE A 201 -9.33 -1.48 16.21
C PHE A 201 -8.94 -2.54 15.18
N GLN A 202 -7.67 -2.56 14.79
CA GLN A 202 -7.09 -3.52 13.86
C GLN A 202 -5.87 -4.22 14.47
N GLY A 203 -5.82 -5.55 14.36
CA GLY A 203 -4.67 -6.35 14.76
C GLY A 203 -4.90 -7.20 16.01
N THR A 204 -3.85 -7.96 16.38
CA THR A 204 -3.86 -8.88 17.53
C THR A 204 -3.18 -8.23 18.73
N ILE A 205 -3.90 -8.13 19.85
CA ILE A 205 -3.33 -7.74 21.14
C ILE A 205 -2.80 -9.00 21.84
N LEU A 206 -1.52 -8.92 22.21
CA LEU A 206 -0.83 -9.87 23.06
C LEU A 206 -0.50 -9.17 24.36
N ALA A 207 -1.39 -9.25 25.37
CA ALA A 207 -1.23 -8.55 26.63
C ALA A 207 -0.65 -9.46 27.71
N GLN A 208 0.29 -8.94 28.51
CA GLN A 208 0.82 -9.65 29.67
C GLN A 208 -0.29 -9.85 30.70
N GLU A 209 -1.05 -8.78 30.98
CA GLU A 209 -2.11 -8.79 31.98
C GLU A 209 -3.48 -8.83 31.31
N SER A 210 -4.29 -7.82 31.46
CA SER A 210 -5.68 -7.81 31.00
C SER A 210 -5.88 -7.07 29.67
N VAL A 211 -6.99 -7.41 29.01
CA VAL A 211 -7.51 -6.64 27.88
C VAL A 211 -8.94 -6.22 28.18
N THR A 212 -9.24 -4.93 28.04
CA THR A 212 -10.59 -4.39 28.18
C THR A 212 -11.03 -3.74 26.87
N ALA A 213 -12.12 -4.22 26.27
CA ALA A 213 -12.82 -3.53 25.19
C ALA A 213 -14.11 -2.93 25.76
N THR A 214 -14.16 -1.60 25.79
CA THR A 214 -15.31 -0.88 26.31
C THR A 214 -16.44 -0.81 25.28
N THR A 215 -17.58 -0.23 25.67
CA THR A 215 -18.85 -0.29 24.96
C THR A 215 -18.74 -0.02 23.47
N GLY A 216 -19.20 -0.94 22.65
CA GLY A 216 -19.39 -0.75 21.22
C GLY A 216 -18.08 -0.71 20.39
N ALA A 217 -16.94 -1.06 20.96
CA ALA A 217 -15.71 -1.17 20.19
C ALA A 217 -15.81 -2.31 19.15
N THR A 218 -15.24 -2.07 17.97
CA THR A 218 -15.13 -3.07 16.90
C THR A 218 -13.68 -3.47 16.75
N VAL A 219 -13.42 -4.77 16.65
CA VAL A 219 -12.07 -5.35 16.55
C VAL A 219 -12.01 -6.28 15.34
N VAL A 220 -11.18 -5.96 14.36
CA VAL A 220 -10.75 -6.93 13.35
C VAL A 220 -9.38 -7.41 13.80
N GLY A 221 -9.36 -8.55 14.50
CA GLY A 221 -8.17 -9.01 15.21
C GLY A 221 -8.50 -9.95 16.36
N ARG A 222 -7.61 -9.96 17.37
CA ARG A 222 -7.70 -10.87 18.51
C ARG A 222 -7.36 -10.15 19.81
N LEU A 223 -8.00 -10.55 20.90
CA LEU A 223 -7.77 -10.05 22.25
C LEU A 223 -7.26 -11.20 23.12
N LEU A 224 -5.93 -11.28 23.30
CA LEU A 224 -5.25 -12.40 23.95
C LEU A 224 -4.55 -11.89 25.22
N ALA A 225 -5.02 -12.33 26.39
CA ALA A 225 -4.49 -12.00 27.72
C ALA A 225 -3.80 -13.22 28.33
N ARG A 226 -2.53 -13.06 28.73
CA ARG A 226 -1.67 -14.18 29.17
C ARG A 226 -1.85 -14.56 30.65
N VAL A 227 -2.19 -13.60 31.50
CA VAL A 227 -2.24 -13.80 32.96
C VAL A 227 -3.60 -13.42 33.54
N ALA A 228 -4.22 -12.36 33.04
CA ALA A 228 -5.48 -11.87 33.60
C ALA A 228 -6.67 -12.05 32.66
N ALA A 229 -7.71 -11.25 32.84
CA ALA A 229 -8.98 -11.39 32.18
C ALA A 229 -9.06 -10.60 30.87
N VAL A 230 -9.97 -11.04 29.97
CA VAL A 230 -10.52 -10.22 28.91
C VAL A 230 -11.93 -9.78 29.30
N THR A 231 -12.17 -8.46 29.26
CA THR A 231 -13.47 -7.84 29.61
C THR A 231 -14.06 -7.16 28.37
N LEU A 232 -15.33 -7.45 28.07
CA LEU A 232 -16.05 -7.03 26.89
C LEU A 232 -17.35 -6.35 27.26
N ASP A 233 -17.78 -5.38 26.44
CA ASP A 233 -19.07 -4.71 26.55
C ASP A 233 -19.62 -4.32 25.20
N THR A 234 -20.65 -5.04 24.74
CA THR A 234 -21.38 -4.72 23.49
C THR A 234 -20.43 -4.59 22.26
N ASN A 235 -19.46 -5.47 22.15
CA ASN A 235 -18.41 -5.39 21.12
C ASN A 235 -18.75 -6.24 19.87
N THR A 236 -18.06 -5.96 18.76
CA THR A 236 -17.96 -6.87 17.62
C THR A 236 -16.49 -7.22 17.44
N ILE A 237 -16.14 -8.50 17.62
CA ILE A 237 -14.77 -9.00 17.50
C ILE A 237 -14.75 -10.03 16.37
N THR A 238 -13.88 -9.82 15.39
CA THR A 238 -13.74 -10.73 14.24
C THR A 238 -12.29 -11.17 14.12
N ALA A 239 -12.02 -12.42 14.45
CA ALA A 239 -10.72 -13.03 14.19
C ALA A 239 -10.53 -13.13 12.67
N PRO A 240 -9.48 -12.53 12.10
CA PRO A 240 -9.24 -12.61 10.67
C PRO A 240 -8.96 -14.07 10.26
N THR A 241 -9.49 -14.46 9.10
CA THR A 241 -9.27 -15.78 8.48
C THR A 241 -8.55 -15.61 7.14
N GLY A 242 -7.88 -16.66 6.66
CA GLY A 242 -7.14 -16.59 5.40
C GLY A 242 -5.98 -15.59 5.44
N CYS A 243 -5.37 -15.47 6.59
CA CYS A 243 -4.23 -14.59 6.78
C CYS A 243 -3.13 -14.94 5.77
N PRO A 244 -2.64 -13.97 4.98
CA PRO A 244 -1.45 -14.21 4.20
C PRO A 244 -0.34 -14.63 5.18
N PRO A 245 0.48 -15.65 4.86
CA PRO A 245 1.61 -15.96 5.71
C PRO A 245 2.40 -14.68 5.90
N PRO A 246 2.80 -14.34 7.14
CA PRO A 246 3.72 -13.24 7.39
C PRO A 246 4.89 -13.48 6.46
N GLY A 247 5.32 -12.45 5.72
CA GLY A 247 6.21 -12.62 4.60
C GLY A 247 7.30 -13.63 4.98
N THR A 248 7.35 -14.75 4.25
CA THR A 248 8.57 -15.56 4.27
C THR A 248 9.68 -14.55 4.07
N PRO A 249 10.78 -14.60 4.84
CA PRO A 249 11.91 -13.71 4.59
C PRO A 249 12.12 -13.73 3.09
N SER A 250 11.77 -12.62 2.42
CA SER A 250 11.96 -12.55 0.98
C SER A 250 13.45 -12.78 0.82
N GLU A 251 13.84 -13.89 0.22
CA GLU A 251 15.26 -14.19 0.07
C GLU A 251 15.92 -12.93 -0.44
N THR A 252 16.90 -12.43 0.31
CA THR A 252 17.67 -11.27 -0.12
C THR A 252 18.23 -11.60 -1.50
N ALA A 253 17.87 -10.82 -2.49
CA ALA A 253 18.31 -11.03 -3.86
C ALA A 253 19.28 -9.90 -4.25
N VAL A 254 20.42 -10.27 -4.74
CA VAL A 254 21.38 -9.30 -5.31
C VAL A 254 20.70 -8.54 -6.47
N PRO A 255 21.08 -7.29 -6.70
CA PRO A 255 20.54 -6.52 -7.82
C PRO A 255 20.88 -7.17 -9.16
N VAL A 256 19.94 -7.13 -10.10
CA VAL A 256 20.20 -7.50 -11.52
C VAL A 256 19.54 -6.46 -12.40
N ILE A 257 20.35 -5.72 -13.19
CA ILE A 257 19.83 -4.74 -14.14
C ILE A 257 19.14 -5.48 -15.29
N THR A 258 17.89 -5.12 -15.56
CA THR A 258 17.03 -5.76 -16.57
C THR A 258 16.70 -4.87 -17.77
N SER A 259 16.94 -3.55 -17.66
CA SER A 259 16.70 -2.61 -18.74
C SER A 259 17.66 -2.77 -19.93
N SER A 260 17.15 -2.53 -21.12
CA SER A 260 17.95 -2.48 -22.36
C SER A 260 18.76 -1.18 -22.49
N THR A 261 19.42 -1.00 -23.62
CA THR A 261 20.16 0.24 -23.93
C THR A 261 19.20 1.42 -24.11
N PRO A 262 19.48 2.58 -23.48
CA PRO A 262 18.69 3.80 -23.67
C PRO A 262 18.66 4.25 -25.13
N PRO A 263 17.53 4.78 -25.64
CA PRO A 263 17.43 5.31 -26.99
C PRO A 263 18.27 6.61 -27.15
N ALA A 264 18.52 6.99 -28.40
CA ALA A 264 19.17 8.25 -28.70
C ALA A 264 18.28 9.43 -28.29
N ALA A 265 18.91 10.51 -27.82
CA ALA A 265 18.28 11.77 -27.47
C ALA A 265 18.42 12.81 -28.58
N THR A 266 17.64 13.92 -28.50
CA THR A 266 17.76 15.08 -29.40
C THR A 266 17.96 16.34 -28.55
N ALA A 267 18.93 17.14 -28.87
CA ALA A 267 19.19 18.39 -28.14
C ALA A 267 17.95 19.32 -28.20
N GLY A 268 17.60 19.90 -27.05
CA GLY A 268 16.42 20.75 -26.90
C GLY A 268 15.08 20.02 -26.80
N THR A 269 15.05 18.68 -26.86
CA THR A 269 13.82 17.88 -26.75
C THR A 269 13.80 17.16 -25.40
N PRO A 270 12.67 17.18 -24.64
CA PRO A 270 12.54 16.43 -23.40
C PRO A 270 12.82 14.93 -23.61
N TYR A 271 13.61 14.35 -22.72
CA TYR A 271 14.03 12.96 -22.74
C TYR A 271 13.65 12.30 -21.43
N SER A 272 13.19 11.05 -21.48
CA SER A 272 12.95 10.21 -20.34
C SER A 272 13.20 8.74 -20.69
N TYR A 273 13.98 8.06 -19.85
CA TYR A 273 14.23 6.63 -19.94
C TYR A 273 14.45 6.06 -18.55
N THR A 274 13.89 4.91 -18.23
CA THR A 274 14.04 4.29 -16.90
C THR A 274 14.93 3.06 -16.98
N ILE A 275 16.01 3.07 -16.21
CA ILE A 275 16.81 1.90 -15.91
C ILE A 275 16.06 1.08 -14.88
N THR A 276 15.85 -0.19 -15.16
CA THR A 276 15.18 -1.13 -14.26
C THR A 276 16.15 -2.19 -13.75
N ALA A 277 15.98 -2.57 -12.50
CA ALA A 277 16.69 -3.69 -11.90
C ALA A 277 15.76 -4.48 -11.00
N THR A 278 15.98 -5.81 -10.93
CA THR A 278 15.41 -6.66 -9.89
C THR A 278 16.36 -6.73 -8.72
N GLY A 279 15.87 -7.13 -7.56
CA GLY A 279 16.66 -7.27 -6.34
C GLY A 279 15.74 -7.12 -5.12
N ASN A 280 16.19 -7.64 -4.00
CA ASN A 280 15.47 -7.49 -2.74
C ASN A 280 16.47 -7.24 -1.60
N PRO A 281 16.37 -6.10 -0.89
CA PRO A 281 15.46 -4.94 -1.10
C PRO A 281 15.53 -4.32 -2.50
N ALA A 282 14.55 -3.46 -2.85
CA ALA A 282 14.53 -2.76 -4.14
C ALA A 282 15.80 -1.92 -4.32
N PRO A 283 16.49 -2.03 -5.47
CA PRO A 283 17.76 -1.33 -5.68
C PRO A 283 17.59 0.19 -5.80
N THR A 284 18.62 0.90 -5.36
CA THR A 284 18.88 2.32 -5.67
C THR A 284 19.94 2.44 -6.75
N TYR A 285 19.93 3.56 -7.48
CA TYR A 285 20.74 3.75 -8.68
C TYR A 285 21.68 4.92 -8.53
N THR A 286 22.95 4.73 -8.93
CA THR A 286 23.96 5.78 -8.94
C THR A 286 24.77 5.74 -10.24
N VAL A 287 25.25 6.90 -10.68
CA VAL A 287 26.26 6.97 -11.76
C VAL A 287 27.64 6.80 -11.12
N THR A 288 28.29 5.68 -11.38
CA THR A 288 29.58 5.32 -10.78
C THR A 288 30.79 5.62 -11.67
N ALA A 289 30.56 5.78 -12.97
CA ALA A 289 31.62 6.19 -13.92
C ALA A 289 31.02 6.97 -15.08
N GLY A 290 31.80 7.86 -15.68
CA GLY A 290 31.39 8.72 -16.78
C GLY A 290 30.44 9.84 -16.35
N THR A 291 29.71 10.42 -17.33
CA THR A 291 28.73 11.50 -17.09
C THR A 291 27.52 11.34 -18.00
N LEU A 292 26.35 11.64 -17.48
CA LEU A 292 25.14 11.75 -18.29
C LEU A 292 25.28 12.88 -19.32
N PRO A 293 24.53 12.84 -20.45
CA PRO A 293 24.42 13.99 -21.35
C PRO A 293 24.05 15.25 -20.57
N ALA A 294 24.68 16.38 -20.93
CA ALA A 294 24.39 17.66 -20.27
C ALA A 294 22.90 18.00 -20.35
N GLY A 295 22.29 18.32 -19.20
CA GLY A 295 20.85 18.57 -19.05
C GLY A 295 20.01 17.37 -18.67
N LEU A 296 20.61 16.17 -18.51
CA LEU A 296 19.93 14.99 -17.95
C LEU A 296 20.37 14.70 -16.52
N THR A 297 19.45 14.18 -15.71
CA THR A 297 19.70 13.73 -14.33
C THR A 297 19.15 12.33 -14.11
N LEU A 298 19.75 11.59 -13.16
CA LEU A 298 19.30 10.27 -12.73
C LEU A 298 18.51 10.38 -11.42
N GLY A 299 17.31 9.82 -11.38
CA GLY A 299 16.55 9.61 -10.15
C GLY A 299 17.11 8.40 -9.40
N GLY A 300 17.74 8.61 -8.23
CA GLY A 300 18.44 7.55 -7.49
C GLY A 300 17.54 6.42 -6.98
N THR A 301 16.25 6.67 -6.72
CA THR A 301 15.29 5.66 -6.28
C THR A 301 14.44 5.11 -7.42
N THR A 302 14.25 5.89 -8.49
CA THR A 302 13.38 5.51 -9.62
C THR A 302 14.11 4.92 -10.80
N GLY A 303 15.46 5.09 -10.88
CA GLY A 303 16.26 4.72 -12.03
C GLY A 303 15.98 5.56 -13.30
N THR A 304 15.16 6.60 -13.20
CA THR A 304 14.75 7.40 -14.35
C THR A 304 15.82 8.42 -14.72
N ILE A 305 16.31 8.37 -15.96
CA ILE A 305 17.15 9.39 -16.57
C ILE A 305 16.20 10.36 -17.29
N ALA A 306 16.11 11.58 -16.82
CA ALA A 306 15.20 12.58 -17.36
C ALA A 306 15.82 13.97 -17.45
N GLY A 307 15.25 14.82 -18.33
CA GLY A 307 15.63 16.19 -18.54
C GLY A 307 15.58 16.59 -20.00
N THR A 308 16.25 17.69 -20.35
CA THR A 308 16.37 18.16 -21.75
C THR A 308 17.86 18.26 -22.11
N PRO A 309 18.38 17.37 -22.97
CA PRO A 309 19.77 17.43 -23.36
C PRO A 309 20.10 18.74 -24.07
N THR A 310 21.20 19.37 -23.70
CA THR A 310 21.58 20.70 -24.23
C THR A 310 22.66 20.64 -25.32
N THR A 311 23.50 19.60 -25.31
CA THR A 311 24.70 19.54 -26.17
C THR A 311 24.67 18.26 -27.01
N PRO A 312 24.74 18.35 -28.36
CA PRO A 312 24.95 17.18 -29.20
C PRO A 312 26.26 16.49 -28.92
N GLY A 313 26.28 15.15 -29.01
CA GLY A 313 27.46 14.35 -28.73
C GLY A 313 27.10 12.97 -28.20
N SER A 314 28.12 12.19 -27.85
CA SER A 314 27.96 10.87 -27.25
C SER A 314 28.45 10.88 -25.83
N SER A 315 27.63 10.45 -24.90
CA SER A 315 27.96 10.31 -23.47
C SER A 315 27.93 8.86 -23.06
N THR A 316 29.03 8.38 -22.51
CA THR A 316 29.13 7.02 -21.95
C THR A 316 29.21 7.12 -20.43
N PHE A 317 28.40 6.34 -19.74
CA PHE A 317 28.33 6.33 -18.27
C PHE A 317 27.98 4.94 -17.76
N THR A 318 28.39 4.65 -16.54
CA THR A 318 28.05 3.40 -15.84
C THR A 318 27.07 3.69 -14.73
N ILE A 319 25.95 2.94 -14.71
CA ILE A 319 24.98 2.95 -13.61
C ILE A 319 25.18 1.70 -12.78
N THR A 320 25.28 1.88 -11.48
CA THR A 320 25.28 0.81 -10.49
C THR A 320 23.95 0.80 -9.75
N ALA A 321 23.33 -0.37 -9.70
CA ALA A 321 22.18 -0.67 -8.87
C ALA A 321 22.66 -1.39 -7.62
N SER A 322 22.34 -0.85 -6.43
CA SER A 322 22.75 -1.38 -5.13
C SER A 322 21.54 -1.46 -4.18
N ASN A 323 21.47 -2.54 -3.41
CA ASN A 323 20.44 -2.75 -2.40
C ASN A 323 21.00 -3.30 -1.07
N GLY A 324 22.32 -3.13 -0.85
CA GLY A 324 22.99 -3.67 0.33
C GLY A 324 23.37 -5.15 0.25
N GLN A 325 22.95 -5.86 -0.81
CA GLN A 325 23.37 -7.23 -1.09
C GLN A 325 24.49 -7.21 -2.11
N THR A 326 25.54 -7.99 -1.88
CA THR A 326 26.70 -8.06 -2.78
C THR A 326 26.68 -9.32 -3.65
N PRO A 327 27.09 -9.23 -4.92
CA PRO A 327 27.64 -8.05 -5.61
C PRO A 327 26.55 -7.08 -6.10
N ASP A 328 26.88 -5.78 -6.15
CA ASP A 328 26.08 -4.78 -6.85
C ASP A 328 26.02 -5.09 -8.35
N ALA A 329 24.93 -4.72 -9.03
CA ALA A 329 24.85 -4.83 -10.48
C ALA A 329 25.28 -3.52 -11.15
N SER A 330 26.13 -3.62 -12.18
CA SER A 330 26.58 -2.46 -12.95
C SER A 330 26.39 -2.68 -14.44
N ALA A 331 25.95 -1.64 -15.15
CA ALA A 331 25.86 -1.64 -16.61
C ALA A 331 26.36 -0.32 -17.20
N THR A 332 27.08 -0.42 -18.30
CA THR A 332 27.58 0.75 -19.03
C THR A 332 26.67 1.04 -20.22
N TYR A 333 26.25 2.29 -20.30
CA TYR A 333 25.34 2.79 -21.34
C TYR A 333 25.99 3.92 -22.13
N THR A 334 25.58 4.02 -23.40
CA THR A 334 25.95 5.15 -24.26
C THR A 334 24.67 5.79 -24.81
N VAL A 335 24.52 7.09 -24.55
CA VAL A 335 23.42 7.88 -25.12
C VAL A 335 24.01 8.86 -26.12
N THR A 336 23.56 8.79 -27.36
CA THR A 336 23.93 9.73 -28.42
C THR A 336 22.87 10.83 -28.49
N THR A 337 23.25 12.07 -28.22
CA THR A 337 22.40 13.25 -28.40
C THR A 337 22.61 13.81 -29.80
N ARG A 338 21.56 13.78 -30.61
CA ARG A 338 21.55 14.35 -31.97
C ARG A 338 21.33 15.85 -31.92
N PRO A 339 21.84 16.63 -32.89
CA PRO A 339 21.49 18.05 -33.04
C PRO A 339 19.96 18.21 -33.16
N ALA A 340 19.44 19.32 -32.67
CA ALA A 340 18.08 19.73 -32.99
C ALA A 340 17.93 19.89 -34.52
N ALA A 341 16.79 19.45 -35.06
CA ALA A 341 16.51 19.67 -36.47
C ALA A 341 16.53 21.19 -36.75
N SER A 342 17.45 21.64 -37.61
CA SER A 342 17.43 23.01 -38.07
C SER A 342 16.18 23.20 -38.89
N THR A 343 15.27 24.10 -38.46
CA THR A 343 14.19 24.60 -39.31
C THR A 343 14.86 25.20 -40.54
N PRO A 344 14.50 24.78 -41.79
CA PRO A 344 15.02 25.48 -42.96
C PRO A 344 14.64 26.94 -42.83
N GLY A 345 15.64 27.82 -42.59
CA GLY A 345 15.44 29.24 -42.55
C GLY A 345 14.87 29.67 -43.89
N GLY A 346 13.71 30.33 -43.86
CA GLY A 346 13.14 30.96 -45.05
C GLY A 346 14.17 31.92 -45.63
N GLY A 347 14.88 31.52 -46.68
CA GLY A 347 15.80 32.33 -47.43
C GLY A 347 15.00 33.45 -48.07
N GLY A 348 15.31 34.70 -47.64
CA GLY A 348 14.78 35.91 -48.24
C GLY A 348 15.05 35.98 -49.73
N GLY A 349 14.06 36.44 -50.46
CA GLY A 349 14.05 36.54 -51.88
C GLY A 349 15.22 37.33 -52.48
N GLY A 350 15.87 36.67 -53.40
CA GLY A 350 16.71 37.31 -54.41
C GLY A 350 16.00 37.27 -55.76
N THR A 351 15.55 38.42 -56.22
CA THR A 351 15.01 38.59 -57.57
C THR A 351 16.14 38.48 -58.61
N GLY A 352 16.16 37.40 -59.38
CA GLY A 352 16.96 37.24 -60.56
C GLY A 352 16.09 36.63 -61.66
N PRO A 353 16.30 37.02 -62.96
CA PRO A 353 15.31 36.82 -64.01
C PRO A 353 15.23 35.36 -64.49
N GLN A 354 14.03 34.88 -64.57
CA GLN A 354 13.64 33.59 -65.12
C GLN A 354 14.00 33.46 -66.58
N ARG A 355 14.77 32.43 -66.95
CA ARG A 355 14.77 31.87 -68.27
C ARG A 355 13.92 30.63 -68.29
N ALA A 356 12.80 30.74 -68.98
CA ALA A 356 11.95 29.61 -69.30
C ALA A 356 12.69 28.63 -70.20
N LEU A 357 12.67 27.33 -69.85
CA LEU A 357 12.90 26.27 -70.80
C LEU A 357 11.71 25.30 -70.72
N ALA A 358 11.31 24.93 -71.93
CA ALA A 358 10.05 24.32 -72.27
C ALA A 358 9.86 22.91 -71.68
N ALA A 359 8.59 22.64 -71.45
CA ALA A 359 8.06 21.33 -71.14
C ALA A 359 8.03 20.42 -72.35
N THR A 360 8.41 19.17 -72.20
CA THR A 360 7.89 18.04 -72.99
C THR A 360 7.79 16.78 -72.15
N GLY A 361 6.63 16.21 -72.16
CA GLY A 361 6.43 14.76 -72.17
C GLY A 361 5.97 14.11 -70.89
N ALA A 362 4.70 13.98 -70.78
CA ALA A 362 3.92 12.71 -70.68
C ALA A 362 4.05 11.85 -69.42
N ASP A 363 2.96 11.84 -68.75
CA ASP A 363 2.10 10.70 -68.40
C ASP A 363 2.42 9.78 -67.23
N ALA A 364 1.29 9.52 -66.61
CA ALA A 364 0.84 8.33 -65.84
C ALA A 364 1.08 8.37 -64.33
N GLY A 365 0.11 8.87 -63.56
CA GLY A 365 -0.87 8.05 -62.85
C GLY A 365 -0.32 7.24 -61.69
N GLN A 366 -0.62 7.67 -60.49
CA GLN A 366 -1.35 6.80 -59.57
C GLN A 366 -1.65 7.49 -58.25
N THR A 367 -2.90 7.37 -57.92
CA THR A 367 -3.63 7.66 -56.70
C THR A 367 -2.91 7.39 -55.42
N GLY A 368 -2.82 8.45 -54.58
CA GLY A 368 -2.38 8.32 -53.18
C GLY A 368 -3.54 7.91 -52.31
N VAL A 369 -3.31 6.95 -51.46
CA VAL A 369 -4.21 6.51 -50.41
C VAL A 369 -3.85 7.21 -49.15
N LEU A 370 -4.78 8.02 -48.63
CA LEU A 370 -4.77 8.49 -47.26
C LEU A 370 -5.06 7.33 -46.33
N ALA A 371 -4.08 6.93 -45.53
CA ALA A 371 -4.31 6.00 -44.44
C ALA A 371 -4.66 6.75 -43.19
N GLY A 372 -5.94 6.75 -42.80
CA GLY A 372 -6.45 7.25 -41.57
C GLY A 372 -6.12 6.31 -40.42
N LEU A 373 -5.65 6.88 -39.34
CA LEU A 373 -5.41 6.21 -38.08
C LEU A 373 -6.76 5.93 -37.39
N ILE A 374 -7.22 4.68 -37.36
CA ILE A 374 -8.39 4.25 -36.59
C ILE A 374 -7.91 3.67 -35.27
N LEU A 375 -8.22 4.37 -34.17
CA LEU A 375 -8.03 3.94 -32.80
C LEU A 375 -9.19 2.99 -32.42
N PHE A 376 -8.93 1.69 -32.26
CA PHE A 376 -9.91 0.75 -31.73
C PHE A 376 -9.86 0.75 -30.19
N ILE A 377 -10.89 1.29 -29.57
CA ILE A 377 -11.20 1.06 -28.15
C ILE A 377 -12.17 -0.11 -28.10
N GLY A 378 -11.69 -1.28 -27.71
CA GLY A 378 -12.52 -2.46 -27.49
C GLY A 378 -13.07 -2.50 -26.08
N ILE A 379 -14.36 -2.19 -25.92
CA ILE A 379 -15.11 -2.47 -24.69
C ILE A 379 -15.72 -3.85 -24.83
N ALA A 380 -15.24 -4.82 -24.06
CA ALA A 380 -15.88 -6.13 -23.94
C ALA A 380 -16.89 -6.11 -22.78
N CYS A 381 -18.19 -5.99 -23.11
CA CYS A 381 -19.27 -6.34 -22.21
C CYS A 381 -19.49 -7.85 -22.25
N VAL A 382 -19.23 -8.55 -21.15
CA VAL A 382 -19.65 -9.95 -21.00
C VAL A 382 -20.98 -9.96 -20.24
N GLY A 383 -22.04 -10.25 -20.94
CA GLY A 383 -23.37 -10.47 -20.39
C GLY A 383 -23.50 -11.87 -19.77
N ALA A 384 -23.99 -11.91 -18.56
CA ALA A 384 -24.41 -13.13 -17.88
C ALA A 384 -25.70 -13.66 -18.48
N ALA A 385 -25.68 -14.91 -18.92
CA ALA A 385 -26.89 -15.68 -19.25
C ALA A 385 -27.06 -16.81 -18.24
N ALA A 386 -28.08 -16.65 -17.41
CA ALA A 386 -28.58 -17.70 -16.53
C ALA A 386 -29.23 -18.84 -17.36
N ARG A 387 -28.88 -20.08 -17.05
CA ARG A 387 -29.73 -21.23 -17.38
C ARG A 387 -29.90 -22.14 -16.16
N ARG A 388 -31.13 -22.07 -15.62
CA ARG A 388 -31.74 -23.09 -14.76
C ARG A 388 -31.88 -24.41 -15.53
N ARG A 389 -31.54 -25.52 -14.93
CA ARG A 389 -32.26 -26.79 -15.15
C ARG A 389 -32.26 -27.64 -13.88
N ALA A 390 -33.44 -27.87 -13.41
CA ALA A 390 -33.78 -28.89 -12.42
C ALA A 390 -33.91 -30.28 -13.09
N LYS A 391 -33.58 -31.33 -12.31
CA LYS A 391 -34.20 -32.71 -12.27
C LYS A 391 -33.41 -33.48 -11.20
N ARG A 392 -34.00 -33.88 -10.08
CA ARG A 392 -34.95 -34.94 -9.77
C ARG A 392 -34.33 -36.35 -9.86
N ALA A 393 -34.54 -37.03 -8.73
CA ALA A 393 -34.62 -38.49 -8.49
C ALA A 393 -33.23 -39.19 -8.32
N ASP A 394 -32.95 -39.90 -7.29
CA ASP A 394 -33.72 -40.80 -6.39
C ASP A 394 -33.21 -40.70 -4.95
#